data_bd48bdc9adaf6c89c0fa698b3922e55c
#
_entry.id   bd48bdc9adaf6c89c0fa698b3922e55c
#
_cell.length_a   1.000
_cell.length_b   1.000
_cell.length_c   1.000
_cell.angle_alpha   90.00
_cell.angle_beta   90.00
_cell.angle_gamma   90.00
#
_symmetry.space_group_name_H-M   'P 1'
#
loop_
_entity.id
_entity.type
_entity.pdbx_description
1 polymer ?
#
loop_
_entity_poly.entity_id
_entity_poly.type
_entity_poly.pdbx_seq_one_letter_code
_entity_poly.pdbx_strand_id
1 'polypeptide(L)'
;MATKQQNYQDRIVSIPGVVGGKPVVKGTRVPVELVLEYLATDPKIDTLFEAFPKLTLEDVKACLAYAQELVEAEKPKHRHTQV
;
A
#
# COMPACT_ATOMS: atom_id res chain seq x y z
N MET A 1 13.41 17.41 1.49
CA MET A 1 13.33 17.13 1.30
C MET A 1 12.89 16.14 1.15
N ALA A 2 12.78 15.87 0.90
CA ALA A 2 12.44 15.15 0.67
C ALA A 2 12.43 14.12 0.93
N THR A 3 12.51 13.74 1.06
CA THR A 3 12.58 12.97 1.19
C THR A 3 12.07 12.19 1.66
N LYS A 4 11.88 12.04 1.73
CA LYS A 4 11.43 11.55 2.20
C LYS A 4 10.64 10.60 2.13
N GLN A 5 10.15 10.30 1.87
CA GLN A 5 9.24 9.57 1.79
C GLN A 5 9.34 8.47 1.05
N GLN A 6 9.99 8.33 0.44
CA GLN A 6 10.13 7.33 -0.33
C GLN A 6 10.47 6.10 0.26
N ASN A 7 10.38 5.95 1.39
CA ASN A 7 10.77 4.76 2.05
C ASN A 7 9.88 3.60 1.81
N TYR A 8 8.73 3.79 1.18
CA TYR A 8 7.89 2.66 0.92
C TYR A 8 8.55 1.66 0.00
N GLN A 9 9.51 2.10 -0.79
CA GLN A 9 10.17 1.20 -1.71
C GLN A 9 10.98 0.14 -0.98
N ASP A 10 11.38 0.42 0.24
CA ASP A 10 12.08 -0.57 1.02
C ASP A 10 11.14 -1.55 1.67
N ARG A 11 9.86 -1.24 1.70
CA ARG A 11 8.90 -2.07 2.41
C ARG A 11 7.95 -2.82 1.50
N ILE A 12 7.91 -2.48 0.23
CA ILE A 12 7.01 -3.14 -0.72
C ILE A 12 7.87 -3.83 -1.76
N VAL A 13 7.66 -5.13 -1.91
CA VAL A 13 8.44 -5.91 -2.86
C VAL A 13 7.52 -6.80 -3.68
N SER A 14 7.96 -7.16 -4.87
CA SER A 14 7.28 -8.13 -5.70
C SER A 14 8.25 -9.25 -5.95
N ILE A 15 7.89 -10.45 -5.51
CA ILE A 15 8.78 -11.58 -5.64
C ILE A 15 8.07 -12.64 -6.46
N PRO A 16 8.65 -13.05 -7.58
CA PRO A 16 8.01 -14.07 -8.40
C PRO A 16 7.73 -15.31 -7.58
N GLY A 17 6.55 -15.85 -7.70
CA GLY A 17 6.18 -17.03 -6.96
C GLY A 17 5.61 -16.78 -5.58
N VAL A 18 5.69 -15.54 -5.10
CA VAL A 18 5.09 -15.19 -3.83
C VAL A 18 3.84 -14.38 -4.14
N VAL A 19 2.70 -14.90 -3.76
CA VAL A 19 1.40 -14.28 -4.01
C VAL A 19 1.27 -13.89 -5.49
N GLY A 20 1.73 -14.75 -6.37
CA GLY A 20 1.61 -14.51 -7.81
C GLY A 20 2.42 -13.34 -8.31
N GLY A 21 3.45 -12.94 -7.59
CA GLY A 21 4.27 -11.80 -8.01
C GLY A 21 3.67 -10.47 -7.71
N LYS A 22 2.57 -10.42 -6.96
CA LYS A 22 1.95 -9.14 -6.60
C LYS A 22 2.80 -8.41 -5.58
N PRO A 23 2.67 -7.09 -5.50
CA PRO A 23 3.39 -6.35 -4.45
C PRO A 23 2.90 -6.77 -3.08
N VAL A 24 3.84 -7.08 -2.22
CA VAL A 24 3.55 -7.49 -0.86
C VAL A 24 4.41 -6.68 0.10
N VAL A 25 3.99 -6.65 1.34
CA VAL A 25 4.78 -6.00 2.39
C VAL A 25 5.97 -6.90 2.69
N LYS A 26 7.16 -6.34 2.61
CA LYS A 26 8.39 -7.09 2.78
C LYS A 26 8.40 -7.80 4.12
N GLY A 27 8.83 -9.03 4.11
CA GLY A 27 8.86 -9.84 5.32
C GLY A 27 7.55 -10.51 5.65
N THR A 28 6.56 -10.33 4.81
CA THR A 28 5.26 -10.96 5.00
C THR A 28 4.78 -11.48 3.66
N ARG A 29 3.62 -12.14 3.68
CA ARG A 29 2.96 -12.49 2.42
C ARG A 29 1.70 -11.68 2.25
N VAL A 30 1.61 -10.54 2.90
CA VAL A 30 0.41 -9.70 2.86
C VAL A 30 0.49 -8.81 1.63
N PRO A 31 -0.40 -8.97 0.64
CA PRO A 31 -0.38 -8.11 -0.53
C PRO A 31 -0.82 -6.70 -0.19
N VAL A 32 -0.24 -5.74 -0.88
CA VAL A 32 -0.63 -4.35 -0.68
C VAL A 32 -2.13 -4.19 -0.93
N GLU A 33 -2.65 -4.84 -1.97
CA GLU A 33 -4.07 -4.68 -2.29
C GLU A 33 -4.96 -5.14 -1.14
N LEU A 34 -4.53 -6.14 -0.38
CA LEU A 34 -5.34 -6.61 0.73
C LEU A 34 -5.36 -5.60 1.86
N VAL A 35 -4.22 -4.96 2.12
CA VAL A 35 -4.18 -3.89 3.12
C VAL A 35 -5.13 -2.77 2.71
N LEU A 36 -5.09 -2.40 1.44
CA LEU A 36 -5.96 -1.33 0.96
C LEU A 36 -7.43 -1.71 1.05
N GLU A 37 -7.73 -2.97 0.76
CA GLU A 37 -9.10 -3.44 0.83
C GLU A 37 -9.62 -3.40 2.27
N TYR A 38 -8.80 -3.80 3.23
CA TYR A 38 -9.20 -3.73 4.61
C TYR A 38 -9.48 -2.29 5.04
N LEU A 39 -8.62 -1.37 4.64
CA LEU A 39 -8.80 0.02 5.02
C LEU A 39 -9.99 0.64 4.32
N ALA A 40 -10.28 0.20 3.10
CA ALA A 40 -11.44 0.71 2.38
C ALA A 40 -12.74 0.25 3.04
N THR A 41 -12.72 -0.94 3.62
CA THR A 41 -13.90 -1.48 4.27
C THR A 41 -14.06 -0.90 5.67
N ASP A 42 -12.97 -0.79 6.41
CA ASP A 42 -13.00 -0.29 7.77
C ASP A 42 -11.68 0.44 8.03
N PRO A 43 -11.67 1.75 7.96
CA PRO A 43 -10.39 2.49 8.07
C PRO A 43 -9.80 2.52 9.46
N LYS A 44 -10.34 1.78 10.40
CA LYS A 44 -9.74 1.71 11.71
C LYS A 44 -8.47 0.90 11.66
N ILE A 45 -7.37 1.55 11.98
CA ILE A 45 -6.08 0.90 11.88
C ILE A 45 -5.95 -0.25 12.87
N ASP A 46 -6.64 -0.16 14.01
CA ASP A 46 -6.58 -1.23 14.99
C ASP A 46 -7.13 -2.53 14.45
N THR A 47 -8.19 -2.46 13.67
CA THR A 47 -8.77 -3.65 13.07
C THR A 47 -7.77 -4.31 12.11
N LEU A 48 -7.08 -3.47 11.35
CA LEU A 48 -6.09 -3.99 10.42
C LEU A 48 -4.97 -4.70 11.17
N PHE A 49 -4.48 -4.11 12.27
CA PHE A 49 -3.40 -4.71 13.00
C PHE A 49 -3.82 -5.99 13.70
N GLU A 50 -5.10 -6.11 14.06
CA GLU A 50 -5.58 -7.37 14.60
C GLU A 50 -5.56 -8.47 13.55
N ALA A 51 -5.92 -8.12 12.33
CA ALA A 51 -5.92 -9.10 11.26
C ALA A 51 -4.51 -9.46 10.81
N PHE A 52 -3.61 -8.50 10.86
CA PHE A 52 -2.23 -8.71 10.40
C PHE A 52 -1.26 -8.20 11.43
N PRO A 53 -1.04 -8.97 12.49
CA PRO A 53 -0.21 -8.47 13.61
C PRO A 53 1.23 -8.16 13.25
N LYS A 54 1.72 -8.68 12.13
CA LYS A 54 3.09 -8.38 11.75
C LYS A 54 3.24 -7.03 11.07
N LEU A 55 2.15 -6.41 10.66
CA LEU A 55 2.24 -5.12 10.02
C LEU A 55 2.51 -4.03 11.02
N THR A 56 3.30 -3.05 10.62
CA THR A 56 3.55 -1.87 11.42
C THR A 56 2.89 -0.68 10.77
N LEU A 57 2.82 0.40 11.50
CA LEU A 57 2.27 1.62 10.93
C LEU A 57 3.08 2.06 9.70
N GLU A 58 4.38 1.88 9.75
CA GLU A 58 5.21 2.24 8.61
C GLU A 58 4.86 1.41 7.39
N ASP A 59 4.52 0.13 7.60
CA ASP A 59 4.10 -0.71 6.48
C ASP A 59 2.80 -0.21 5.88
N VAL A 60 1.88 0.23 6.72
CA VAL A 60 0.60 0.75 6.22
C VAL A 60 0.84 2.03 5.43
N LYS A 61 1.67 2.91 5.94
CA LYS A 61 2.00 4.13 5.23
C LYS A 61 2.65 3.81 3.88
N ALA A 62 3.48 2.79 3.85
CA ALA A 62 4.10 2.39 2.60
C ALA A 62 3.06 1.91 1.58
N CYS A 63 2.08 1.15 2.04
CA CYS A 63 1.02 0.69 1.15
C CYS A 63 0.24 1.86 0.58
N LEU A 64 -0.06 2.84 1.42
CA LEU A 64 -0.81 4.00 0.97
C LEU A 64 0.00 4.83 -0.01
N ALA A 65 1.30 4.99 0.24
CA ALA A 65 2.16 5.73 -0.67
C ALA A 65 2.28 5.01 -2.01
N TYR A 66 2.35 3.69 -1.97
CA TYR A 66 2.41 2.91 -3.18
C TYR A 66 1.16 3.12 -4.02
N ALA A 67 -0.01 3.08 -3.37
CA ALA A 67 -1.27 3.28 -4.06
C ALA A 67 -1.35 4.69 -4.63
N GLN A 68 -0.91 5.67 -3.87
CA GLN A 68 -0.94 7.04 -4.32
C GLN A 68 -0.11 7.22 -5.59
N GLU A 69 1.05 6.60 -5.63
CA GLU A 69 1.90 6.73 -6.78
C GLU A 69 1.30 6.09 -8.00
N LEU A 70 0.62 4.95 -7.83
CA LEU A 70 -0.06 4.33 -8.95
C LEU A 70 -1.17 5.22 -9.51
N VAL A 71 -1.92 5.86 -8.63
CA VAL A 71 -2.98 6.75 -9.07
C VAL A 71 -2.40 7.94 -9.82
N GLU A 72 -1.31 8.49 -9.31
CA GLU A 72 -0.68 9.62 -9.98
C GLU A 72 -0.14 9.22 -11.34
N ALA A 73 0.38 8.01 -11.44
CA ALA A 73 0.95 7.56 -12.70
C ALA A 73 -0.11 7.41 -13.78
N GLU A 74 -1.34 7.19 -13.39
CA GLU A 74 -2.39 7.06 -14.37
C GLU A 74 -2.77 8.36 -14.99
N LYS A 75 -2.47 9.48 -14.36
CA LYS A 75 -2.74 10.74 -14.97
C LYS A 75 -4.09 10.84 -15.51
N PRO A 76 -5.08 10.75 -14.76
CA PRO A 76 -6.43 10.82 -15.27
C PRO A 76 -6.68 12.15 -15.81
N LYS A 77 -6.86 12.26 -17.06
CA LYS A 77 -7.07 13.46 -17.60
C LYS A 77 -8.42 13.91 -17.38
N HIS A 78 -9.22 13.16 -16.99
CA HIS A 78 -10.49 13.68 -16.83
C HIS A 78 -10.78 13.89 -15.44
N ARG A 79 -10.21 13.93 -14.81
CA ARG A 79 -10.51 14.14 -13.53
C ARG A 79 -10.93 15.25 -13.17
N HIS A 80 -11.06 15.70 -13.73
CA HIS A 80 -11.42 16.77 -13.52
C HIS A 80 -12.43 17.15 -13.31
N THR A 81 -12.72 16.89 -13.31
CA THR A 81 -13.50 17.15 -13.17
C THR A 81 -14.16 17.42 -12.41
N GLN A 82 -14.12 17.46 -12.14
CA GLN A 82 -14.66 17.80 -11.54
C GLN A 82 -15.02 18.34 -11.03
N VAL A 83 -15.02 18.50 -10.86
CA VAL A 83 -15.27 19.02 -10.51
C VAL A 83 -15.44 19.36 -10.34
#